data_95a3baa0bb80691d83d57c4b3aca40dd
#
_entry.id   95a3baa0bb80691d83d57c4b3aca40dd
#
_cell.length_a   1.000
_cell.length_b   1.000
_cell.length_c   1.000
_cell.angle_alpha   90.00
_cell.angle_beta   90.00
_cell.angle_gamma   90.00
#
_symmetry.space_group_name_H-M   'P 1'
#
loop_
_entity.id
_entity.type
_entity.pdbx_description
1 polymer ?
#
loop_
_entity_poly.entity_id
_entity_poly.type
_entity_poly.pdbx_seq_one_letter_code
_entity_poly.pdbx_strand_id
1 'polypeptide(L)'
;MTTNPLAIETFLADAPDADKARAFVEGRTFPIVEGQSVTFVWTGKADAVKLVHWIYGLESQTALEQVEGIDFFHLTVEIPERSRVEYKLEIHRKGKREWVLDPRNPHRAHDPFGANSVLQSEGYERPVWTLPDPAARKGTLEPFSIDSKNIGARRSGHLYVPPRFRRSRVYPLLVVHDGSDYLRFAAMQTVLDNLIHRLEIPDVIVALTDSPDRLREYGNDEAHARYITEELVPYLASRFPLRDRPEARCLMGASFGAIAAFSLSLIHI
;
A
#
# COMPACT_ATOMS: atom_id res chain seq x y z
N MET A 1 14.09 -14.35 -33.67
CA MET A 1 13.12 -15.10 -32.84
C MET A 1 11.76 -14.52 -33.20
N THR A 2 10.88 -15.28 -33.83
CA THR A 2 9.51 -14.87 -34.11
C THR A 2 8.76 -14.88 -32.78
N THR A 3 8.49 -13.71 -32.20
CA THR A 3 7.60 -13.58 -31.04
C THR A 3 6.21 -14.01 -31.51
N ASN A 4 5.56 -14.90 -30.75
CA ASN A 4 4.15 -15.22 -31.01
C ASN A 4 3.33 -13.91 -30.81
N PRO A 5 2.30 -13.69 -31.66
CA PRO A 5 1.43 -12.53 -31.48
C PRO A 5 0.74 -12.58 -30.12
N LEU A 6 0.53 -11.41 -29.50
CA LEU A 6 -0.22 -11.30 -28.25
C LEU A 6 -1.67 -11.77 -28.42
N ALA A 7 -2.27 -12.24 -27.35
CA ALA A 7 -3.67 -12.67 -27.38
C ALA A 7 -4.61 -11.56 -27.90
N ILE A 8 -4.35 -10.31 -27.53
CA ILE A 8 -5.12 -9.15 -28.01
C ILE A 8 -4.90 -8.91 -29.52
N GLU A 9 -3.68 -9.05 -30.02
CA GLU A 9 -3.37 -8.87 -31.44
C GLU A 9 -4.08 -9.94 -32.29
N THR A 10 -4.06 -11.19 -31.83
CA THR A 10 -4.79 -12.28 -32.47
C THR A 10 -6.30 -12.00 -32.50
N PHE A 11 -6.88 -11.50 -31.40
CA PHE A 11 -8.28 -11.11 -31.33
C PHE A 11 -8.61 -9.99 -32.30
N LEU A 12 -7.79 -8.94 -32.37
CA LEU A 12 -8.00 -7.79 -33.23
C LEU A 12 -7.89 -8.14 -34.71
N ALA A 13 -6.99 -9.07 -35.07
CA ALA A 13 -6.80 -9.53 -36.45
C ALA A 13 -7.99 -10.36 -37.02
N ASP A 14 -8.81 -10.94 -36.14
CA ASP A 14 -9.97 -11.77 -36.53
C ASP A 14 -11.27 -10.96 -36.70
N ALA A 15 -11.19 -9.66 -37.04
CA ALA A 15 -12.34 -8.77 -37.21
C ALA A 15 -13.38 -8.95 -36.08
N PRO A 16 -13.09 -8.47 -34.91
CA PRO A 16 -13.90 -8.74 -33.71
C PRO A 16 -15.29 -8.12 -33.78
N ASP A 17 -16.27 -8.89 -33.32
CA ASP A 17 -17.65 -8.48 -33.08
C ASP A 17 -18.01 -8.67 -31.60
N ALA A 18 -19.24 -8.37 -31.22
CA ALA A 18 -19.70 -8.46 -29.85
C ALA A 18 -19.65 -9.89 -29.27
N ASP A 19 -19.88 -10.93 -30.10
CA ASP A 19 -19.85 -12.32 -29.66
C ASP A 19 -18.42 -12.81 -29.48
N LYS A 20 -17.53 -12.48 -30.43
CA LYS A 20 -16.09 -12.74 -30.30
C LYS A 20 -15.49 -12.00 -29.10
N ALA A 21 -15.87 -10.75 -28.85
CA ALA A 21 -15.45 -9.99 -27.69
C ALA A 21 -15.88 -10.65 -26.36
N ARG A 22 -17.11 -11.17 -26.32
CA ARG A 22 -17.61 -11.94 -25.16
C ARG A 22 -16.79 -13.22 -24.97
N ALA A 23 -16.58 -13.98 -26.02
CA ALA A 23 -15.76 -15.20 -25.98
C ALA A 23 -14.29 -14.92 -25.59
N PHE A 24 -13.74 -13.80 -26.06
CA PHE A 24 -12.37 -13.41 -25.71
C PHE A 24 -12.21 -13.16 -24.20
N VAL A 25 -13.17 -12.55 -23.55
CA VAL A 25 -13.08 -12.25 -22.11
C VAL A 25 -13.56 -13.39 -21.21
N GLU A 26 -14.33 -14.33 -21.74
CA GLU A 26 -14.86 -15.46 -20.99
C GLU A 26 -13.73 -16.39 -20.53
N GLY A 27 -13.74 -16.74 -19.23
CA GLY A 27 -12.74 -17.63 -18.64
C GLY A 27 -11.35 -17.06 -18.48
N ARG A 28 -11.13 -15.78 -18.85
CA ARG A 28 -9.83 -15.10 -18.66
C ARG A 28 -9.86 -14.19 -17.45
N THR A 29 -8.71 -14.10 -16.80
CA THR A 29 -8.42 -13.06 -15.80
C THR A 29 -7.70 -11.89 -16.48
N PHE A 30 -7.94 -10.69 -15.98
CA PHE A 30 -7.32 -9.47 -16.47
C PHE A 30 -6.56 -8.74 -15.36
N PRO A 31 -5.54 -7.95 -15.71
CA PRO A 31 -4.98 -7.80 -17.08
C PRO A 31 -4.32 -9.09 -17.55
N ILE A 32 -4.24 -9.27 -18.89
CA ILE A 32 -3.52 -10.40 -19.49
C ILE A 32 -2.02 -10.07 -19.44
N VAL A 33 -1.23 -10.97 -18.90
CA VAL A 33 0.23 -10.84 -18.79
C VAL A 33 0.90 -11.81 -19.75
N GLU A 34 1.68 -11.29 -20.70
CA GLU A 34 2.42 -12.06 -21.70
C GLU A 34 3.85 -11.53 -21.77
N GLY A 35 4.74 -12.10 -20.98
CA GLY A 35 6.08 -11.55 -20.76
C GLY A 35 6.00 -10.16 -20.08
N GLN A 36 6.61 -9.16 -20.70
CA GLN A 36 6.53 -7.78 -20.24
C GLN A 36 5.29 -7.04 -20.76
N SER A 37 4.60 -7.57 -21.77
CA SER A 37 3.39 -6.97 -22.31
C SER A 37 2.19 -7.27 -21.43
N VAL A 38 1.48 -6.23 -21.01
CA VAL A 38 0.31 -6.32 -20.14
C VAL A 38 -0.87 -5.65 -20.80
N THR A 39 -1.93 -6.43 -21.07
CA THR A 39 -3.12 -5.96 -21.76
C THR A 39 -4.28 -5.76 -20.77
N PHE A 40 -4.74 -4.52 -20.64
CA PHE A 40 -5.93 -4.12 -19.90
C PHE A 40 -7.13 -4.09 -20.85
N VAL A 41 -8.29 -4.54 -20.36
CA VAL A 41 -9.53 -4.59 -21.18
C VAL A 41 -10.71 -4.08 -20.36
N TRP A 42 -11.55 -3.29 -21.00
CA TRP A 42 -12.88 -2.95 -20.53
C TRP A 42 -13.94 -3.37 -21.54
N THR A 43 -15.01 -3.98 -21.04
CA THR A 43 -16.19 -4.26 -21.87
C THR A 43 -17.41 -3.62 -21.24
N GLY A 44 -18.17 -2.91 -22.03
CA GLY A 44 -19.38 -2.22 -21.63
C GLY A 44 -19.40 -0.77 -22.10
N LYS A 45 -20.61 -0.20 -22.20
CA LYS A 45 -20.83 1.15 -22.72
C LYS A 45 -20.00 2.18 -21.98
N ALA A 46 -19.21 2.92 -22.71
CA ALA A 46 -18.45 4.06 -22.24
C ALA A 46 -18.16 5.00 -23.41
N ASP A 47 -18.03 6.30 -23.14
CA ASP A 47 -17.60 7.29 -24.12
C ASP A 47 -16.06 7.27 -24.24
N ALA A 48 -15.37 6.94 -23.16
CA ALA A 48 -13.93 6.69 -23.09
C ALA A 48 -13.59 5.88 -21.83
N VAL A 49 -12.48 5.17 -21.86
CA VAL A 49 -11.90 4.45 -20.72
C VAL A 49 -10.44 4.81 -20.60
N LYS A 50 -9.97 5.05 -19.38
CA LYS A 50 -8.55 5.29 -19.10
C LYS A 50 -8.03 4.36 -18.03
N LEU A 51 -6.78 3.93 -18.18
CA LEU A 51 -6.01 3.29 -17.12
C LEU A 51 -5.45 4.38 -16.21
N VAL A 52 -5.72 4.28 -14.92
CA VAL A 52 -5.19 5.19 -13.89
C VAL A 52 -4.21 4.40 -13.02
N HIS A 53 -2.97 4.83 -12.97
CA HIS A 53 -1.90 4.19 -12.22
C HIS A 53 -0.83 5.21 -11.79
N TRP A 54 0.10 4.78 -10.94
CA TRP A 54 1.22 5.60 -10.46
C TRP A 54 2.59 4.94 -10.77
N ILE A 55 2.71 4.35 -11.97
CA ILE A 55 3.98 3.75 -12.40
C ILE A 55 4.92 4.87 -12.81
N TYR A 56 6.09 4.92 -12.18
CA TYR A 56 7.12 5.91 -12.51
C TYR A 56 7.57 5.74 -13.98
N GLY A 57 7.68 6.87 -14.67
CA GLY A 57 8.10 6.90 -16.07
C GLY A 57 6.99 6.64 -17.09
N LEU A 58 5.77 6.30 -16.65
CA LEU A 58 4.59 6.18 -17.51
C LEU A 58 3.59 7.31 -17.22
N GLU A 59 2.82 7.67 -18.26
CA GLU A 59 1.72 8.62 -18.10
C GLU A 59 0.64 8.01 -17.20
N SER A 60 0.30 8.71 -16.10
CA SER A 60 -0.56 8.19 -15.04
C SER A 60 -2.03 7.98 -15.45
N GLN A 61 -2.43 8.49 -16.61
CA GLN A 61 -3.77 8.35 -17.19
C GLN A 61 -3.68 8.08 -18.68
N THR A 62 -3.60 6.82 -19.06
CA THR A 62 -3.50 6.42 -20.47
C THR A 62 -4.85 5.94 -20.99
N ALA A 63 -5.30 6.45 -22.12
CA ALA A 63 -6.56 6.06 -22.74
C ALA A 63 -6.47 4.62 -23.28
N LEU A 64 -7.54 3.84 -23.07
CA LEU A 64 -7.75 2.59 -23.78
C LEU A 64 -8.32 2.90 -25.17
N GLU A 65 -7.89 2.16 -26.18
CA GLU A 65 -8.41 2.23 -27.56
C GLU A 65 -9.73 1.44 -27.65
N GLN A 66 -10.74 2.05 -28.27
CA GLN A 66 -11.99 1.36 -28.53
C GLN A 66 -11.92 0.61 -29.85
N VAL A 67 -12.35 -0.63 -29.83
CA VAL A 67 -12.56 -1.39 -31.08
C VAL A 67 -13.80 -0.88 -31.77
N GLU A 68 -13.67 -0.52 -33.06
CA GLU A 68 -14.74 0.07 -33.84
C GLU A 68 -16.00 -0.80 -33.87
N GLY A 69 -17.15 -0.21 -33.62
CA GLY A 69 -18.47 -0.84 -33.67
C GLY A 69 -18.86 -1.68 -32.45
N ILE A 70 -17.99 -1.85 -31.46
CA ILE A 70 -18.31 -2.61 -30.25
C ILE A 70 -17.88 -1.92 -28.96
N ASP A 71 -18.54 -2.29 -27.85
CA ASP A 71 -18.24 -1.77 -26.50
C ASP A 71 -17.04 -2.53 -25.87
N PHE A 72 -15.89 -2.52 -26.57
CA PHE A 72 -14.66 -3.18 -26.15
C PHE A 72 -13.51 -2.20 -26.26
N PHE A 73 -12.79 -2.02 -25.16
CA PHE A 73 -11.65 -1.12 -25.03
C PHE A 73 -10.43 -1.90 -24.57
N HIS A 74 -9.27 -1.62 -25.11
CA HIS A 74 -8.03 -2.28 -24.74
C HIS A 74 -6.85 -1.32 -24.68
N LEU A 75 -5.85 -1.69 -23.90
CA LEU A 75 -4.56 -1.01 -23.84
C LEU A 75 -3.49 -2.04 -23.48
N THR A 76 -2.43 -2.11 -24.27
CA THR A 76 -1.24 -2.88 -23.92
C THR A 76 -0.12 -1.93 -23.53
N VAL A 77 0.50 -2.18 -22.38
CA VAL A 77 1.66 -1.43 -21.89
C VAL A 77 2.77 -2.40 -21.51
N GLU A 78 4.01 -1.96 -21.57
CA GLU A 78 5.14 -2.73 -21.08
C GLU A 78 5.34 -2.48 -19.59
N ILE A 79 5.33 -3.55 -18.81
CA ILE A 79 5.54 -3.56 -17.37
C ILE A 79 6.73 -4.48 -17.07
N PRO A 80 7.75 -4.01 -16.34
CA PRO A 80 8.87 -4.85 -15.96
C PRO A 80 8.41 -6.11 -15.21
N GLU A 81 9.08 -7.22 -15.46
CA GLU A 81 8.86 -8.47 -14.72
C GLU A 81 9.02 -8.25 -13.21
N ARG A 82 8.40 -9.10 -12.42
CA ARG A 82 8.41 -9.10 -10.95
C ARG A 82 7.85 -7.82 -10.33
N SER A 83 7.04 -7.08 -11.10
CA SER A 83 6.38 -5.85 -10.64
C SER A 83 5.00 -6.13 -10.08
N ARG A 84 4.62 -5.33 -9.07
CA ARG A 84 3.26 -5.26 -8.55
C ARG A 84 2.78 -3.82 -8.67
N VAL A 85 1.69 -3.62 -9.38
CA VAL A 85 1.15 -2.30 -9.69
C VAL A 85 -0.32 -2.23 -9.28
N GLU A 86 -0.68 -1.15 -8.58
CA GLU A 86 -2.08 -0.84 -8.26
C GLU A 86 -2.64 0.09 -9.33
N TYR A 87 -3.89 -0.18 -9.74
CA TYR A 87 -4.56 0.60 -10.77
C TYR A 87 -6.08 0.65 -10.57
N LYS A 88 -6.70 1.60 -11.27
CA LYS A 88 -8.15 1.68 -11.48
C LYS A 88 -8.43 1.92 -12.96
N LEU A 89 -9.66 1.69 -13.36
CA LEU A 89 -10.18 2.14 -14.65
C LEU A 89 -11.05 3.38 -14.43
N GLU A 90 -10.78 4.45 -15.16
CA GLU A 90 -11.62 5.64 -15.19
C GLU A 90 -12.58 5.53 -16.37
N ILE A 91 -13.86 5.42 -16.07
CA ILE A 91 -14.93 5.25 -17.05
C ILE A 91 -15.62 6.58 -17.28
N HIS A 92 -15.67 7.01 -18.52
CA HIS A 92 -16.40 8.21 -18.94
C HIS A 92 -17.75 7.81 -19.54
N ARG A 93 -18.84 8.35 -19.02
CA ARG A 93 -20.20 8.12 -19.50
C ARG A 93 -21.03 9.39 -19.39
N LYS A 94 -21.57 9.88 -20.51
CA LYS A 94 -22.50 11.05 -20.52
C LYS A 94 -21.94 12.23 -19.71
N GLY A 95 -20.67 12.54 -19.89
CA GLY A 95 -20.00 13.66 -19.20
C GLY A 95 -19.63 13.40 -17.73
N LYS A 96 -19.95 12.23 -17.18
CA LYS A 96 -19.53 11.83 -15.83
C LYS A 96 -18.26 10.96 -15.90
N ARG A 97 -17.42 11.06 -14.87
CA ARG A 97 -16.22 10.24 -14.68
C ARG A 97 -16.37 9.44 -13.41
N GLU A 98 -16.00 8.16 -13.46
CA GLU A 98 -16.05 7.25 -12.33
C GLU A 98 -14.79 6.38 -12.33
N TRP A 99 -14.13 6.27 -11.18
CA TRP A 99 -13.04 5.33 -10.97
C TRP A 99 -13.59 4.02 -10.42
N VAL A 100 -13.38 2.95 -11.17
CA VAL A 100 -13.86 1.61 -10.83
C VAL A 100 -12.71 0.63 -10.69
N LEU A 101 -12.94 -0.40 -9.91
CA LEU A 101 -12.08 -1.58 -9.91
C LEU A 101 -12.27 -2.33 -11.23
N ASP A 102 -11.21 -2.97 -11.72
CA ASP A 102 -11.34 -3.89 -12.84
C ASP A 102 -12.19 -5.10 -12.40
N PRO A 103 -13.38 -5.30 -12.98
CA PRO A 103 -14.28 -6.35 -12.55
C PRO A 103 -13.77 -7.76 -12.85
N ARG A 104 -12.80 -7.89 -13.77
CA ARG A 104 -12.22 -9.18 -14.16
C ARG A 104 -10.89 -9.49 -13.48
N ASN A 105 -10.36 -8.56 -12.69
CA ASN A 105 -9.18 -8.80 -11.89
C ASN A 105 -9.57 -9.30 -10.50
N PRO A 106 -9.17 -10.50 -10.06
CA PRO A 106 -9.47 -10.99 -8.71
C PRO A 106 -8.59 -10.34 -7.62
N HIS A 107 -7.46 -9.76 -7.98
CA HIS A 107 -6.51 -9.21 -7.02
C HIS A 107 -6.89 -7.80 -6.58
N ARG A 108 -6.87 -7.56 -5.28
CA ARG A 108 -7.22 -6.29 -4.65
C ARG A 108 -6.14 -5.87 -3.65
N ALA A 109 -5.91 -4.56 -3.58
CA ALA A 109 -5.22 -3.91 -2.49
C ALA A 109 -6.20 -2.96 -1.80
N HIS A 110 -6.34 -3.10 -0.49
CA HIS A 110 -7.18 -2.23 0.31
C HIS A 110 -6.32 -1.14 0.95
N ASP A 111 -6.89 0.05 1.05
CA ASP A 111 -6.31 1.23 1.68
C ASP A 111 -7.39 2.01 2.46
N PRO A 112 -7.05 3.10 3.19
CA PRO A 112 -8.04 3.90 3.91
C PRO A 112 -9.12 4.55 3.03
N PHE A 113 -8.89 4.63 1.71
CA PHE A 113 -9.79 5.27 0.74
C PHE A 113 -10.61 4.27 -0.08
N GLY A 114 -10.43 2.97 0.17
CA GLY A 114 -11.16 1.89 -0.49
C GLY A 114 -10.29 0.74 -0.96
N ALA A 115 -10.28 0.49 -2.26
CA ALA A 115 -9.47 -0.58 -2.85
C ALA A 115 -8.99 -0.19 -4.26
N ASN A 116 -7.89 -0.81 -4.67
CA ASN A 116 -7.35 -0.78 -6.03
C ASN A 116 -7.30 -2.19 -6.61
N SER A 117 -7.40 -2.32 -7.91
CA SER A 117 -7.05 -3.56 -8.61
C SER A 117 -5.53 -3.72 -8.61
N VAL A 118 -5.05 -4.95 -8.58
CA VAL A 118 -3.61 -5.24 -8.51
C VAL A 118 -3.18 -6.05 -9.71
N LEU A 119 -2.28 -5.49 -10.50
CA LEU A 119 -1.50 -6.23 -11.49
C LEU A 119 -0.33 -6.90 -10.78
N GLN A 120 -0.10 -8.15 -11.12
CA GLN A 120 1.12 -8.89 -10.82
C GLN A 120 1.73 -9.30 -12.16
N SER A 121 2.88 -8.72 -12.51
CA SER A 121 3.57 -9.05 -13.77
C SER A 121 4.22 -10.43 -13.68
N GLU A 122 4.74 -10.91 -14.80
CA GLU A 122 5.39 -12.22 -14.86
C GLU A 122 6.51 -12.33 -13.83
N GLY A 123 6.58 -13.47 -13.15
CA GLY A 123 7.57 -13.75 -12.11
C GLY A 123 7.40 -12.95 -10.82
N TYR A 124 6.29 -12.21 -10.62
CA TYR A 124 6.04 -11.57 -9.32
C TYR A 124 5.79 -12.60 -8.23
N GLU A 125 6.58 -12.52 -7.19
CA GLU A 125 6.39 -13.31 -5.98
C GLU A 125 6.06 -12.39 -4.80
N ARG A 126 5.00 -12.71 -4.09
CA ARG A 126 4.66 -11.98 -2.87
C ARG A 126 5.76 -12.20 -1.83
N PRO A 127 6.33 -11.11 -1.25
CA PRO A 127 7.38 -11.24 -0.26
C PRO A 127 6.95 -12.12 0.92
N VAL A 128 7.72 -13.16 1.20
CA VAL A 128 7.37 -14.20 2.21
C VAL A 128 7.17 -13.61 3.61
N TRP A 129 7.87 -12.52 3.94
CA TRP A 129 7.71 -11.83 5.22
C TRP A 129 6.37 -11.10 5.38
N THR A 130 5.57 -10.96 4.32
CA THR A 130 4.20 -10.43 4.40
C THR A 130 3.15 -11.52 4.64
N LEU A 131 3.52 -12.78 4.59
CA LEU A 131 2.63 -13.92 4.78
C LEU A 131 2.73 -14.46 6.21
N PRO A 132 1.62 -14.95 6.80
CA PRO A 132 1.68 -15.59 8.10
C PRO A 132 2.68 -16.77 8.09
N ASP A 133 3.66 -16.74 8.98
CA ASP A 133 4.61 -17.83 9.21
C ASP A 133 4.26 -18.50 10.53
N PRO A 134 3.85 -19.80 10.52
CA PRO A 134 3.52 -20.53 11.75
C PRO A 134 4.72 -20.78 12.66
N ALA A 135 5.96 -20.71 12.14
CA ALA A 135 7.17 -20.84 12.92
C ALA A 135 7.58 -19.51 13.59
N ALA A 136 7.10 -18.38 13.09
CA ALA A 136 7.41 -17.08 13.67
C ALA A 136 6.69 -16.90 15.02
N ARG A 137 7.47 -16.57 16.04
CA ARG A 137 6.90 -16.18 17.34
C ARG A 137 6.25 -14.82 17.21
N LYS A 138 5.06 -14.69 17.76
CA LYS A 138 4.27 -13.44 17.68
C LYS A 138 4.62 -12.51 18.84
N GLY A 139 4.84 -11.23 18.51
CA GLY A 139 4.83 -10.15 19.46
C GLY A 139 3.42 -9.85 19.96
N THR A 140 3.30 -9.00 20.98
CA THR A 140 2.02 -8.55 21.50
C THR A 140 1.68 -7.16 21.03
N LEU A 141 0.39 -6.91 20.79
CA LEU A 141 -0.16 -5.57 20.58
C LEU A 141 -0.91 -5.15 21.84
N GLU A 142 -0.46 -4.06 22.47
CA GLU A 142 -1.06 -3.50 23.67
C GLU A 142 -1.62 -2.11 23.34
N PRO A 143 -2.88 -1.81 23.69
CA PRO A 143 -3.38 -0.45 23.52
C PRO A 143 -2.72 0.49 24.52
N PHE A 144 -2.47 1.72 24.11
CA PHE A 144 -2.07 2.80 25.03
C PHE A 144 -2.91 4.05 24.82
N SER A 145 -2.94 4.90 25.83
CA SER A 145 -3.51 6.24 25.69
C SER A 145 -2.77 7.23 26.59
N ILE A 146 -2.68 8.47 26.11
CA ILE A 146 -2.03 9.60 26.78
C ILE A 146 -2.98 10.80 26.68
N ASP A 147 -3.24 11.46 27.81
CA ASP A 147 -3.92 12.75 27.82
C ASP A 147 -2.86 13.82 27.51
N SER A 148 -2.74 14.16 26.23
CA SER A 148 -1.71 15.06 25.74
C SER A 148 -2.03 16.51 26.11
N LYS A 149 -1.10 17.16 26.79
CA LYS A 149 -1.18 18.59 27.11
C LYS A 149 -0.85 19.45 25.90
N ASN A 150 0.13 18.99 25.09
CA ASN A 150 0.56 19.70 23.89
C ASN A 150 -0.53 19.75 22.82
N ILE A 151 -1.27 18.65 22.66
CA ILE A 151 -2.41 18.59 21.72
C ILE A 151 -3.70 19.14 22.36
N GLY A 152 -3.82 19.08 23.69
CA GLY A 152 -5.06 19.41 24.38
C GLY A 152 -6.16 18.34 24.28
N ALA A 153 -5.80 17.11 23.94
CA ALA A 153 -6.75 16.00 23.76
C ALA A 153 -6.10 14.65 24.04
N ARG A 154 -6.95 13.66 24.32
CA ARG A 154 -6.50 12.27 24.48
C ARG A 154 -6.02 11.70 23.16
N ARG A 155 -4.85 11.05 23.19
CA ARG A 155 -4.26 10.31 22.08
C ARG A 155 -4.16 8.85 22.48
N SER A 156 -4.50 7.98 21.52
CA SER A 156 -4.42 6.53 21.71
C SER A 156 -3.71 5.89 20.51
N GLY A 157 -3.26 4.69 20.69
CA GLY A 157 -2.60 3.90 19.68
C GLY A 157 -2.34 2.49 20.17
N HIS A 158 -1.50 1.78 19.43
CA HIS A 158 -1.06 0.43 19.78
C HIS A 158 0.45 0.38 19.95
N LEU A 159 0.88 -0.44 20.88
CA LEU A 159 2.28 -0.70 21.13
C LEU A 159 2.57 -2.14 20.77
N TYR A 160 3.47 -2.33 19.80
CA TYR A 160 4.00 -3.66 19.52
C TYR A 160 5.22 -3.91 20.40
N VAL A 161 5.16 -5.04 21.14
CA VAL A 161 6.24 -5.54 21.98
C VAL A 161 6.76 -6.84 21.36
N PRO A 162 8.08 -6.97 21.08
CA PRO A 162 8.62 -8.12 20.36
C PRO A 162 8.50 -9.42 21.17
N PRO A 163 8.44 -10.60 20.51
CA PRO A 163 8.12 -11.88 21.15
C PRO A 163 9.12 -12.35 22.18
N ARG A 164 10.34 -11.80 22.18
CA ARG A 164 11.42 -12.14 23.13
C ARG A 164 11.76 -10.99 24.06
N PHE A 165 10.79 -10.13 24.33
CA PHE A 165 10.98 -8.99 25.20
C PHE A 165 11.52 -9.39 26.58
N ARG A 166 12.53 -8.68 27.07
CA ARG A 166 13.12 -8.82 28.42
C ARG A 166 13.46 -7.44 28.97
N ARG A 167 13.05 -7.17 30.20
CA ARG A 167 13.34 -5.87 30.88
C ARG A 167 14.85 -5.64 31.09
N SER A 168 15.67 -6.69 31.01
CA SER A 168 17.13 -6.60 31.11
C SER A 168 17.84 -6.25 29.81
N ARG A 169 17.12 -6.07 28.72
CA ARG A 169 17.66 -5.63 27.40
C ARG A 169 17.13 -4.25 27.07
N VAL A 170 17.89 -3.50 26.27
CA VAL A 170 17.47 -2.21 25.75
C VAL A 170 17.08 -2.33 24.26
N TYR A 171 16.03 -1.63 23.87
CA TYR A 171 15.40 -1.74 22.57
C TYR A 171 15.42 -0.42 21.79
N PRO A 172 15.61 -0.44 20.47
CA PRO A 172 15.28 0.71 19.64
C PRO A 172 13.78 0.96 19.65
N LEU A 173 13.39 2.19 19.33
CA LEU A 173 12.00 2.62 19.20
C LEU A 173 11.69 2.99 17.75
N LEU A 174 10.61 2.45 17.21
CA LEU A 174 9.98 2.90 15.97
C LEU A 174 8.64 3.56 16.30
N VAL A 175 8.43 4.80 15.85
CA VAL A 175 7.12 5.47 15.91
C VAL A 175 6.53 5.49 14.50
N VAL A 176 5.33 4.95 14.36
CA VAL A 176 4.61 4.82 13.09
C VAL A 176 3.38 5.72 13.12
N HIS A 177 3.33 6.69 12.21
CA HIS A 177 2.15 7.52 11.98
C HIS A 177 1.13 6.72 11.16
N ASP A 178 -0.17 6.96 11.38
CA ASP A 178 -1.28 6.16 10.82
C ASP A 178 -1.14 4.65 11.17
N GLY A 179 -0.77 4.36 12.41
CA GLY A 179 -0.44 3.01 12.87
C GLY A 179 -1.56 2.00 12.71
N SER A 180 -2.82 2.41 12.92
CA SER A 180 -3.99 1.57 12.70
C SER A 180 -4.14 1.14 11.25
N ASP A 181 -3.82 2.01 10.30
CA ASP A 181 -3.84 1.68 8.86
C ASP A 181 -2.73 0.69 8.50
N TYR A 182 -1.53 0.85 9.06
CA TYR A 182 -0.45 -0.13 8.89
C TYR A 182 -0.82 -1.52 9.45
N LEU A 183 -1.50 -1.57 10.58
CA LEU A 183 -2.01 -2.84 11.13
C LEU A 183 -3.06 -3.47 10.23
N ARG A 184 -4.00 -2.66 9.74
CA ARG A 184 -5.16 -3.12 8.99
C ARG A 184 -4.83 -3.48 7.55
N PHE A 185 -4.04 -2.65 6.85
CA PHE A 185 -3.84 -2.75 5.41
C PHE A 185 -2.46 -3.28 5.02
N ALA A 186 -1.44 -3.12 5.87
CA ALA A 186 -0.07 -3.57 5.61
C ALA A 186 0.36 -4.79 6.43
N ALA A 187 -0.54 -5.39 7.20
CA ALA A 187 -0.24 -6.54 8.08
C ALA A 187 1.00 -6.32 8.97
N MET A 188 1.17 -5.10 9.49
CA MET A 188 2.40 -4.64 10.17
C MET A 188 2.87 -5.58 11.27
N GLN A 189 1.96 -6.16 12.07
CA GLN A 189 2.34 -7.12 13.10
C GLN A 189 2.99 -8.38 12.48
N THR A 190 2.38 -8.95 11.43
CA THR A 190 2.93 -10.12 10.72
C THR A 190 4.31 -9.82 10.14
N VAL A 191 4.48 -8.64 9.54
CA VAL A 191 5.76 -8.19 8.99
C VAL A 191 6.83 -8.11 10.08
N LEU A 192 6.53 -7.45 11.20
CA LEU A 192 7.46 -7.35 12.34
C LEU A 192 7.81 -8.72 12.91
N ASP A 193 6.82 -9.58 13.16
CA ASP A 193 7.03 -10.92 13.69
C ASP A 193 7.96 -11.74 12.79
N ASN A 194 7.71 -11.72 11.48
CA ASN A 194 8.50 -12.49 10.50
C ASN A 194 9.92 -11.94 10.37
N LEU A 195 10.11 -10.64 10.23
CA LEU A 195 11.43 -10.03 10.06
C LEU A 195 12.30 -10.21 11.33
N ILE A 196 11.69 -10.09 12.52
CA ILE A 196 12.39 -10.37 13.79
C ILE A 196 12.72 -11.85 13.91
N HIS A 197 11.79 -12.76 13.56
CA HIS A 197 12.02 -14.19 13.58
C HIS A 197 13.19 -14.61 12.69
N ARG A 198 13.27 -14.03 11.51
CA ARG A 198 14.31 -14.27 10.50
C ARG A 198 15.63 -13.54 10.79
N LEU A 199 15.68 -12.74 11.86
CA LEU A 199 16.82 -11.91 12.24
C LEU A 199 17.21 -10.87 11.17
N GLU A 200 16.28 -10.48 10.32
CA GLU A 200 16.46 -9.43 9.31
C GLU A 200 16.37 -8.03 9.92
N ILE A 201 15.66 -7.89 11.05
CA ILE A 201 15.66 -6.70 11.90
C ILE A 201 15.87 -7.10 13.37
N PRO A 202 16.41 -6.20 14.20
CA PRO A 202 16.52 -6.44 15.64
C PRO A 202 15.14 -6.44 16.31
N ASP A 203 15.08 -7.01 17.53
CA ASP A 203 13.93 -6.82 18.42
C ASP A 203 13.72 -5.29 18.62
N VAL A 204 12.52 -4.80 18.33
CA VAL A 204 12.16 -3.36 18.36
C VAL A 204 10.83 -3.15 19.08
N ILE A 205 10.72 -2.07 19.85
CA ILE A 205 9.44 -1.57 20.37
C ILE A 205 8.85 -0.64 19.31
N VAL A 206 7.57 -0.84 18.95
CA VAL A 206 6.92 -0.01 17.93
C VAL A 206 5.69 0.67 18.53
N ALA A 207 5.66 1.99 18.48
CA ALA A 207 4.49 2.79 18.82
C ALA A 207 3.72 3.14 17.54
N LEU A 208 2.54 2.56 17.38
CA LEU A 208 1.64 2.79 16.26
C LEU A 208 0.63 3.87 16.68
N THR A 209 0.81 5.07 16.18
CA THR A 209 0.03 6.26 16.57
C THR A 209 -0.94 6.66 15.48
N ASP A 210 -2.05 7.27 15.86
CA ASP A 210 -3.05 7.79 14.96
C ASP A 210 -3.35 9.26 15.27
N SER A 211 -3.73 10.02 14.23
CA SER A 211 -4.24 11.36 14.37
C SER A 211 -5.67 11.47 13.82
N PRO A 212 -6.62 11.98 14.58
CA PRO A 212 -7.97 12.25 14.07
C PRO A 212 -8.02 13.45 13.11
N ASP A 213 -7.01 14.32 13.14
CA ASP A 213 -6.85 15.50 12.28
C ASP A 213 -5.48 15.48 11.59
N ARG A 214 -5.25 14.40 10.82
CA ARG A 214 -3.94 14.13 10.24
C ARG A 214 -3.46 15.20 9.26
N LEU A 215 -4.35 15.91 8.58
CA LEU A 215 -3.94 16.99 7.66
C LEU A 215 -3.29 18.15 8.41
N ARG A 216 -3.83 18.50 9.57
CA ARG A 216 -3.28 19.54 10.43
C ARG A 216 -2.06 19.03 11.18
N GLU A 217 -2.20 17.94 11.94
CA GLU A 217 -1.17 17.46 12.85
C GLU A 217 0.08 16.96 12.12
N TYR A 218 -0.09 16.28 10.98
CA TYR A 218 1.04 15.80 10.18
C TYR A 218 1.61 16.84 9.20
N GLY A 219 0.93 17.99 9.05
CA GLY A 219 1.36 19.10 8.21
C GLY A 219 2.42 20.01 8.81
N ASN A 220 3.35 19.48 9.60
CA ASN A 220 4.38 20.24 10.33
C ASN A 220 3.83 21.03 11.54
N ASP A 221 2.96 20.39 12.32
CA ASP A 221 2.37 20.99 13.54
C ASP A 221 3.32 20.83 14.74
N GLU A 222 3.65 21.96 15.39
CA GLU A 222 4.55 21.99 16.54
C GLU A 222 3.96 21.27 17.76
N ALA A 223 2.63 21.32 17.96
CA ALA A 223 1.99 20.63 19.07
C ALA A 223 2.06 19.11 18.88
N HIS A 224 1.95 18.62 17.63
CA HIS A 224 2.16 17.21 17.33
C HIS A 224 3.63 16.80 17.56
N ALA A 225 4.57 17.64 17.15
CA ALA A 225 5.99 17.36 17.36
C ALA A 225 6.31 17.26 18.87
N ARG A 226 5.82 18.18 19.70
CA ARG A 226 5.96 18.14 21.15
C ARG A 226 5.25 16.94 21.77
N TYR A 227 4.08 16.57 21.29
CA TYR A 227 3.41 15.35 21.74
C TYR A 227 4.30 14.11 21.57
N ILE A 228 4.91 13.95 20.40
CA ILE A 228 5.79 12.81 20.16
C ILE A 228 7.05 12.88 21.05
N THR A 229 7.73 14.02 21.09
CA THR A 229 9.05 14.15 21.72
C THR A 229 9.00 14.32 23.24
N GLU A 230 8.04 15.08 23.75
CA GLU A 230 7.96 15.47 25.18
C GLU A 230 6.97 14.60 25.97
N GLU A 231 6.04 13.91 25.31
CA GLU A 231 5.01 13.11 25.98
C GLU A 231 5.09 11.63 25.60
N LEU A 232 4.97 11.26 24.32
CA LEU A 232 4.93 9.86 23.91
C LEU A 232 6.26 9.14 24.18
N VAL A 233 7.38 9.69 23.74
CA VAL A 233 8.70 9.06 23.92
C VAL A 233 9.05 8.93 25.41
N PRO A 234 8.92 9.96 26.26
CA PRO A 234 9.11 9.81 27.71
C PRO A 234 8.15 8.82 28.36
N TYR A 235 6.87 8.81 27.98
CA TYR A 235 5.89 7.82 28.46
C TYR A 235 6.35 6.39 28.16
N LEU A 236 6.82 6.12 26.94
CA LEU A 236 7.31 4.81 26.55
C LEU A 236 8.63 4.46 27.27
N ALA A 237 9.55 5.43 27.42
CA ALA A 237 10.81 5.22 28.15
C ALA A 237 10.60 4.91 29.64
N SER A 238 9.55 5.42 30.25
CA SER A 238 9.20 5.07 31.63
C SER A 238 8.67 3.63 31.80
N ARG A 239 8.16 3.03 30.72
CA ARG A 239 7.53 1.69 30.71
C ARG A 239 8.43 0.60 30.15
N PHE A 240 9.30 0.95 29.22
CA PHE A 240 10.15 0.03 28.47
C PHE A 240 11.61 0.48 28.49
N PRO A 241 12.57 -0.46 28.54
CA PRO A 241 13.98 -0.14 28.49
C PRO A 241 14.39 0.25 27.08
N LEU A 242 14.11 1.49 26.69
CA LEU A 242 14.49 2.05 25.39
C LEU A 242 15.96 2.49 25.40
N ARG A 243 16.61 2.40 24.23
CA ARG A 243 17.95 2.99 24.06
C ARG A 243 17.83 4.50 24.09
N ASP A 244 18.56 5.13 25.02
CA ASP A 244 18.53 6.58 25.18
C ASP A 244 19.58 7.25 24.28
N ARG A 245 19.30 7.21 22.97
CA ARG A 245 20.11 7.92 21.96
C ARG A 245 19.26 8.12 20.68
N PRO A 246 19.46 9.24 19.96
CA PRO A 246 18.70 9.55 18.76
C PRO A 246 18.79 8.46 17.67
N GLU A 247 19.96 7.87 17.44
CA GLU A 247 20.19 6.87 16.41
C GLU A 247 19.45 5.55 16.65
N ALA A 248 18.89 5.38 17.83
CA ALA A 248 18.05 4.22 18.16
C ALA A 248 16.55 4.52 18.05
N ARG A 249 16.20 5.69 17.51
CA ARG A 249 14.81 6.10 17.27
C ARG A 249 14.57 6.24 15.78
N CYS A 250 13.46 5.70 15.31
CA CYS A 250 13.04 5.78 13.92
C CYS A 250 11.60 6.27 13.83
N LEU A 251 11.32 7.05 12.80
CA LEU A 251 9.97 7.53 12.48
C LEU A 251 9.57 6.95 11.14
N MET A 252 8.31 6.56 11.01
CA MET A 252 7.75 5.97 9.81
C MET A 252 6.37 6.56 9.53
N GLY A 253 6.06 6.75 8.27
CA GLY A 253 4.75 7.17 7.80
C GLY A 253 4.67 7.21 6.29
N ALA A 254 3.46 7.34 5.77
CA ALA A 254 3.20 7.50 4.34
C ALA A 254 2.42 8.79 4.08
N SER A 255 2.62 9.44 2.93
CA SER A 255 1.93 10.67 2.56
C SER A 255 2.13 11.75 3.65
N PHE A 256 1.06 12.29 4.24
CA PHE A 256 1.14 13.23 5.37
C PHE A 256 1.89 12.65 6.59
N GLY A 257 1.75 11.35 6.86
CA GLY A 257 2.55 10.69 7.90
C GLY A 257 4.05 10.72 7.61
N ALA A 258 4.47 10.69 6.35
CA ALA A 258 5.87 10.88 5.96
C ALA A 258 6.33 12.33 6.20
N ILE A 259 5.47 13.34 5.92
CA ILE A 259 5.77 14.75 6.21
C ILE A 259 6.02 14.92 7.71
N ALA A 260 5.16 14.36 8.58
CA ALA A 260 5.36 14.40 10.02
C ALA A 260 6.68 13.73 10.44
N ALA A 261 7.01 12.57 9.86
CA ALA A 261 8.26 11.89 10.14
C ALA A 261 9.48 12.72 9.75
N PHE A 262 9.47 13.37 8.59
CA PHE A 262 10.55 14.26 8.15
C PHE A 262 10.67 15.50 9.03
N SER A 263 9.56 16.18 9.33
CA SER A 263 9.55 17.37 10.19
C SER A 263 10.13 17.07 11.57
N LEU A 264 9.72 15.97 12.18
CA LEU A 264 10.23 15.52 13.49
C LEU A 264 11.72 15.17 13.41
N SER A 265 12.15 14.49 12.37
CA SER A 265 13.57 14.09 12.19
C SER A 265 14.50 15.28 12.03
N LEU A 266 14.06 16.33 11.34
CA LEU A 266 14.89 17.53 11.10
C LEU A 266 15.03 18.45 12.32
N ILE A 267 14.04 18.45 13.21
CA ILE A 267 13.92 19.47 14.26
C ILE A 267 14.11 18.89 15.67
N HIS A 268 13.71 17.63 15.91
CA HIS A 268 13.52 17.11 17.27
C HIS A 268 14.24 15.79 17.59
N ILE A 269 14.90 15.18 16.61
CA ILE A 269 15.57 13.87 16.84
C ILE A 269 17.07 14.00 16.54
#